data_2d2ab2849bcc23dab63bf9f8943d0b97
#
_entry.id   2d2ab2849bcc23dab63bf9f8943d0b97
#
_cell.length_a   1.000
_cell.length_b   1.000
_cell.length_c   1.000
_cell.angle_alpha   90.00
_cell.angle_beta   90.00
_cell.angle_gamma   90.00
#
_symmetry.space_group_name_H-M   'P 1'
#
loop_
_entity.id
_entity.type
_entity.pdbx_description
1 polymer ?
#
loop_
_entity_poly.entity_id
_entity_poly.type
_entity_poly.pdbx_seq_one_letter_code
_entity_poly.pdbx_strand_id
1 'polypeptide(L)'
;MTAAPIVLVPGFWLGAWAWDDVVASLRADGHDVTAITLPGLKSADADRSAITLSDHIEAICQAVAAKGVPAVVAVHSGAGVPGYAASDRIPDQLAAMVYVDSGPAASALDSAFDATELPLPSWPELEAGGSSLEGLSDEQLAAFRERAVPEPGAALRETPRLADERRLGVPSTVVCSSMSSDQIKAAVEAGHPWVGELAGLRSVSYVDLPTGHWPMWSRAAELAIILGDVARRSARRLRVRRRGRSPGGTRSASRSRTGPEASGSR
;
A
#
# COMPACT_ATOMS: atom_id res chain seq x y z
N MET A 1 -17.25 -13.94 -6.84
CA MET A 1 -15.92 -13.70 -7.45
C MET A 1 -14.98 -13.32 -6.33
N THR A 2 -13.86 -14.03 -6.14
CA THR A 2 -12.90 -13.72 -5.09
C THR A 2 -12.19 -12.39 -5.41
N ALA A 3 -12.21 -11.45 -4.46
CA ALA A 3 -11.44 -10.21 -4.51
C ALA A 3 -9.94 -10.49 -4.39
N ALA A 4 -9.08 -9.52 -4.69
CA ALA A 4 -7.67 -9.63 -4.38
C ALA A 4 -7.46 -9.62 -2.85
N PRO A 5 -6.50 -10.38 -2.30
CA PRO A 5 -6.19 -10.30 -0.89
C PRO A 5 -5.65 -8.92 -0.52
N ILE A 6 -5.82 -8.54 0.76
CA ILE A 6 -5.46 -7.22 1.27
C ILE A 6 -4.39 -7.38 2.37
N VAL A 7 -3.33 -6.59 2.30
CA VAL A 7 -2.32 -6.44 3.36
C VAL A 7 -2.41 -5.01 3.89
N LEU A 8 -2.60 -4.86 5.19
CA LEU A 8 -2.74 -3.58 5.89
C LEU A 8 -1.47 -3.30 6.69
N VAL A 9 -0.88 -2.13 6.47
CA VAL A 9 0.37 -1.69 7.11
C VAL A 9 0.09 -0.43 7.91
N PRO A 10 0.26 -0.45 9.23
CA PRO A 10 0.01 0.72 10.06
C PRO A 10 1.12 1.75 9.92
N GLY A 11 0.79 3.00 10.27
CA GLY A 11 1.75 4.09 10.40
C GLY A 11 2.59 3.99 11.67
N PHE A 12 3.31 5.06 11.97
CA PHE A 12 4.20 5.15 13.11
C PHE A 12 3.52 4.84 14.43
N TRP A 13 4.27 4.27 15.36
CA TRP A 13 3.88 3.86 16.72
C TRP A 13 2.85 2.73 16.79
N LEU A 14 2.35 2.23 15.67
CA LEU A 14 1.21 1.33 15.59
C LEU A 14 1.62 -0.10 15.20
N GLY A 15 0.87 -1.05 15.69
CA GLY A 15 0.91 -2.45 15.25
C GLY A 15 -0.33 -2.83 14.44
N ALA A 16 -0.42 -4.11 14.06
CA ALA A 16 -1.56 -4.66 13.34
C ALA A 16 -2.91 -4.36 14.00
N TRP A 17 -2.90 -4.23 15.31
CA TRP A 17 -4.07 -3.94 16.13
C TRP A 17 -4.81 -2.65 15.76
N ALA A 18 -4.08 -1.68 15.17
CA ALA A 18 -4.70 -0.42 14.74
C ALA A 18 -5.75 -0.62 13.63
N TRP A 19 -5.74 -1.78 12.99
CA TRP A 19 -6.65 -2.14 11.92
C TRP A 19 -7.77 -3.10 12.35
N ASP A 20 -7.90 -3.44 13.64
CA ASP A 20 -8.79 -4.51 14.13
C ASP A 20 -10.24 -4.34 13.63
N ASP A 21 -10.82 -3.12 13.72
CA ASP A 21 -12.19 -2.84 13.28
C ASP A 21 -12.35 -2.94 11.74
N VAL A 22 -11.35 -2.44 11.01
CA VAL A 22 -11.31 -2.54 9.54
C VAL A 22 -11.16 -4.00 9.10
N VAL A 23 -10.32 -4.77 9.78
CA VAL A 23 -10.13 -6.21 9.53
C VAL A 23 -11.42 -6.97 9.81
N ALA A 24 -12.11 -6.68 10.91
CA ALA A 24 -13.39 -7.31 11.25
C ALA A 24 -14.42 -7.05 10.16
N SER A 25 -14.57 -5.79 9.72
CA SER A 25 -15.50 -5.40 8.65
C SER A 25 -15.17 -6.06 7.32
N LEU A 26 -13.91 -6.05 6.90
CA LEU A 26 -13.48 -6.69 5.65
C LEU A 26 -13.68 -8.21 5.66
N ARG A 27 -13.44 -8.87 6.81
CA ARG A 27 -13.68 -10.33 6.95
C ARG A 27 -15.16 -10.67 6.92
N ALA A 28 -16.00 -9.85 7.53
CA ALA A 28 -17.45 -10.01 7.46
C ALA A 28 -17.96 -9.94 6.02
N ASP A 29 -17.33 -9.11 5.17
CA ASP A 29 -17.61 -8.99 3.73
C ASP A 29 -16.91 -10.07 2.88
N GLY A 30 -16.27 -11.06 3.50
CA GLY A 30 -15.64 -12.19 2.83
C GLY A 30 -14.29 -11.89 2.16
N HIS A 31 -13.59 -10.81 2.56
CA HIS A 31 -12.26 -10.50 2.06
C HIS A 31 -11.17 -11.29 2.81
N ASP A 32 -10.15 -11.77 2.07
CA ASP A 32 -8.89 -12.22 2.68
C ASP A 32 -8.07 -10.99 3.04
N VAL A 33 -7.92 -10.73 4.34
CA VAL A 33 -7.20 -9.56 4.86
C VAL A 33 -6.24 -9.95 5.98
N THR A 34 -5.04 -9.36 5.94
CA THR A 34 -4.00 -9.48 6.97
C THR A 34 -3.46 -8.11 7.30
N ALA A 35 -3.53 -7.72 8.57
CA ALA A 35 -2.78 -6.59 9.09
C ALA A 35 -1.44 -7.09 9.65
N ILE A 36 -0.37 -6.31 9.46
CA ILE A 36 0.96 -6.65 9.94
C ILE A 36 1.44 -5.65 11.00
N THR A 37 2.36 -6.10 11.85
CA THR A 37 3.16 -5.24 12.70
C THR A 37 4.57 -5.21 12.16
N LEU A 38 5.09 -4.02 11.84
CA LEU A 38 6.43 -3.87 11.31
C LEU A 38 7.49 -4.21 12.36
N PRO A 39 8.71 -4.60 11.94
CA PRO A 39 9.83 -4.84 12.84
C PRO A 39 10.08 -3.68 13.80
N GLY A 40 10.37 -3.99 15.06
CA GLY A 40 10.57 -3.00 16.13
C GLY A 40 9.29 -2.53 16.83
N LEU A 41 8.09 -2.80 16.26
CA LEU A 41 6.81 -2.28 16.78
C LEU A 41 5.95 -3.32 17.52
N LYS A 42 6.52 -4.51 17.85
CA LYS A 42 5.79 -5.56 18.57
C LYS A 42 5.74 -5.35 20.07
N SER A 43 6.74 -4.69 20.65
CA SER A 43 6.86 -4.45 22.10
C SER A 43 7.58 -3.14 22.36
N ALA A 44 7.17 -2.44 23.41
CA ALA A 44 7.86 -1.24 23.90
C ALA A 44 9.30 -1.54 24.35
N ASP A 45 9.57 -2.76 24.84
CA ASP A 45 10.88 -3.18 25.35
C ASP A 45 11.83 -3.70 24.26
N ALA A 46 11.40 -3.72 22.99
CA ALA A 46 12.25 -4.21 21.92
C ALA A 46 13.44 -3.26 21.66
N ASP A 47 14.62 -3.81 21.41
CA ASP A 47 15.75 -3.04 20.88
C ASP A 47 15.50 -2.67 19.41
N ARG A 48 15.52 -1.37 19.12
CA ARG A 48 15.27 -0.81 17.78
C ARG A 48 16.53 -0.34 17.09
N SER A 49 17.68 -0.41 17.77
CA SER A 49 18.95 0.16 17.27
C SER A 49 19.42 -0.48 15.95
N ALA A 50 19.09 -1.76 15.74
CA ALA A 50 19.44 -2.50 14.53
C ALA A 50 18.33 -2.56 13.47
N ILE A 51 17.13 -2.04 13.77
CA ILE A 51 16.03 -2.05 12.80
C ILE A 51 16.24 -0.98 11.75
N THR A 52 16.14 -1.39 10.47
CA THR A 52 16.36 -0.53 9.30
C THR A 52 15.05 -0.30 8.52
N LEU A 53 15.01 0.72 7.67
CA LEU A 53 13.93 0.89 6.70
C LEU A 53 13.80 -0.34 5.77
N SER A 54 14.93 -0.98 5.45
CA SER A 54 14.94 -2.21 4.64
C SER A 54 14.20 -3.36 5.31
N ASP A 55 14.25 -3.48 6.65
CA ASP A 55 13.50 -4.51 7.38
C ASP A 55 11.99 -4.26 7.30
N HIS A 56 11.55 -3.00 7.38
CA HIS A 56 10.15 -2.64 7.16
C HIS A 56 9.68 -2.98 5.75
N ILE A 57 10.47 -2.64 4.72
CA ILE A 57 10.15 -2.97 3.33
C ILE A 57 10.07 -4.48 3.13
N GLU A 58 11.02 -5.24 3.69
CA GLU A 58 11.06 -6.70 3.57
C GLU A 58 9.84 -7.34 4.25
N ALA A 59 9.43 -6.86 5.42
CA ALA A 59 8.23 -7.35 6.11
C ALA A 59 6.96 -7.18 5.26
N ILE A 60 6.83 -6.05 4.56
CA ILE A 60 5.73 -5.82 3.61
C ILE A 60 5.80 -6.80 2.44
N CYS A 61 6.99 -6.97 1.84
CA CYS A 61 7.20 -7.90 0.73
C CYS A 61 6.85 -9.34 1.11
N GLN A 62 7.28 -9.79 2.31
CA GLN A 62 6.97 -11.13 2.83
C GLN A 62 5.47 -11.32 3.06
N ALA A 63 4.78 -10.32 3.62
CA ALA A 63 3.34 -10.38 3.83
C ALA A 63 2.56 -10.51 2.51
N VAL A 64 3.02 -9.83 1.46
CA VAL A 64 2.46 -9.94 0.11
C VAL A 64 2.76 -11.32 -0.49
N ALA A 65 4.00 -11.78 -0.41
CA ALA A 65 4.41 -13.10 -0.94
C ALA A 65 3.62 -14.25 -0.30
N ALA A 66 3.32 -14.15 1.00
CA ALA A 66 2.52 -15.13 1.73
C ALA A 66 1.09 -15.30 1.18
N LYS A 67 0.58 -14.32 0.40
CA LYS A 67 -0.73 -14.43 -0.27
C LYS A 67 -0.72 -15.35 -1.49
N GLY A 68 0.43 -15.65 -2.07
CA GLY A 68 0.57 -16.51 -3.26
C GLY A 68 -0.07 -15.98 -4.54
N VAL A 69 -0.70 -14.83 -4.50
CA VAL A 69 -1.31 -14.12 -5.63
C VAL A 69 -1.13 -12.61 -5.43
N PRO A 70 -1.23 -11.79 -6.50
CA PRO A 70 -1.09 -10.36 -6.35
C PRO A 70 -2.09 -9.76 -5.37
N ALA A 71 -1.58 -8.98 -4.40
CA ALA A 71 -2.34 -8.41 -3.30
C ALA A 71 -2.50 -6.88 -3.42
N VAL A 72 -3.54 -6.35 -2.80
CA VAL A 72 -3.66 -4.92 -2.48
C VAL A 72 -2.86 -4.66 -1.20
N VAL A 73 -1.99 -3.67 -1.21
CA VAL A 73 -1.28 -3.20 -0.02
C VAL A 73 -1.83 -1.83 0.34
N ALA A 74 -2.38 -1.70 1.54
CA ALA A 74 -2.83 -0.44 2.10
C ALA A 74 -1.86 0.00 3.20
N VAL A 75 -1.27 1.17 3.03
CA VAL A 75 -0.31 1.78 3.96
C VAL A 75 -0.91 3.06 4.55
N HIS A 76 -0.66 3.30 5.84
CA HIS A 76 -1.11 4.49 6.54
C HIS A 76 0.09 5.38 6.90
N SER A 77 -0.06 6.71 6.74
CA SER A 77 0.87 7.69 7.29
C SER A 77 2.34 7.41 6.89
N GLY A 78 3.27 7.37 7.86
CA GLY A 78 4.70 7.12 7.66
C GLY A 78 5.04 5.81 6.95
N ALA A 79 4.12 4.83 6.93
CA ALA A 79 4.30 3.60 6.15
C ALA A 79 4.23 3.83 4.62
N GLY A 80 3.94 5.04 4.16
CA GLY A 80 4.02 5.41 2.74
C GLY A 80 5.40 5.18 2.13
N VAL A 81 6.47 5.50 2.87
CA VAL A 81 7.87 5.29 2.43
C VAL A 81 8.18 3.81 2.21
N PRO A 82 8.09 2.91 3.23
CA PRO A 82 8.38 1.50 3.03
C PRO A 82 7.38 0.82 2.08
N GLY A 83 6.12 1.26 2.04
CA GLY A 83 5.12 0.74 1.11
C GLY A 83 5.43 1.09 -0.34
N TYR A 84 5.85 2.30 -0.62
CA TYR A 84 6.27 2.70 -1.97
C TYR A 84 7.54 1.96 -2.40
N ALA A 85 8.50 1.79 -1.50
CA ALA A 85 9.69 1.00 -1.77
C ALA A 85 9.39 -0.51 -1.96
N ALA A 86 8.40 -1.06 -1.28
CA ALA A 86 7.91 -2.42 -1.56
C ALA A 86 7.32 -2.51 -2.97
N SER A 87 6.63 -1.47 -3.46
CA SER A 87 6.12 -1.45 -4.84
C SER A 87 7.23 -1.43 -5.90
N ASP A 88 8.41 -0.93 -5.57
CA ASP A 88 9.61 -1.02 -6.39
C ASP A 88 10.18 -2.45 -6.41
N ARG A 89 10.25 -3.11 -5.24
CA ARG A 89 10.84 -4.46 -5.13
C ARG A 89 9.98 -5.56 -5.75
N ILE A 90 8.66 -5.45 -5.63
CA ILE A 90 7.72 -6.52 -6.02
C ILE A 90 6.54 -6.02 -6.87
N PRO A 91 6.75 -5.18 -7.92
CA PRO A 91 5.66 -4.55 -8.67
C PRO A 91 4.68 -5.57 -9.28
N ASP A 92 5.16 -6.74 -9.69
CA ASP A 92 4.33 -7.79 -10.30
C ASP A 92 3.45 -8.55 -9.29
N GLN A 93 3.77 -8.46 -7.99
CA GLN A 93 3.00 -9.08 -6.91
C GLN A 93 1.95 -8.12 -6.32
N LEU A 94 1.88 -6.90 -6.81
CA LEU A 94 0.90 -5.91 -6.36
C LEU A 94 -0.28 -5.82 -7.32
N ALA A 95 -1.47 -6.00 -6.79
CA ALA A 95 -2.72 -5.75 -7.49
C ALA A 95 -3.07 -4.25 -7.51
N ALA A 96 -2.77 -3.56 -6.41
CA ALA A 96 -2.85 -2.11 -6.23
C ALA A 96 -2.12 -1.68 -4.95
N MET A 97 -1.77 -0.39 -4.87
CA MET A 97 -1.43 0.31 -3.64
C MET A 97 -2.61 1.18 -3.17
N VAL A 98 -2.77 1.30 -1.85
CA VAL A 98 -3.68 2.27 -1.23
C VAL A 98 -2.91 3.07 -0.19
N TYR A 99 -2.92 4.38 -0.32
CA TYR A 99 -2.30 5.32 0.61
C TYR A 99 -3.41 5.93 1.46
N VAL A 100 -3.47 5.58 2.73
CA VAL A 100 -4.50 6.04 3.68
C VAL A 100 -3.92 7.20 4.47
N ASP A 101 -4.44 8.39 4.23
CA ASP A 101 -3.89 9.66 4.73
C ASP A 101 -2.36 9.73 4.61
N SER A 102 -1.88 9.38 3.43
CA SER A 102 -0.47 9.15 3.11
C SER A 102 -0.24 9.32 1.61
N GLY A 103 1.01 9.25 1.18
CA GLY A 103 1.41 9.23 -0.22
C GLY A 103 2.67 8.40 -0.46
N PRO A 104 2.99 8.12 -1.74
CA PRO A 104 4.28 7.56 -2.10
C PRO A 104 5.38 8.56 -1.79
N ALA A 105 6.50 8.10 -1.22
CA ALA A 105 7.65 8.93 -0.93
C ALA A 105 8.97 8.20 -1.26
N ALA A 106 9.86 8.91 -1.95
CA ALA A 106 11.16 8.41 -2.41
C ALA A 106 12.34 8.92 -1.56
N SER A 107 12.06 9.71 -0.53
CA SER A 107 13.08 10.29 0.34
C SER A 107 12.81 9.94 1.81
N ALA A 108 13.82 10.14 2.65
CA ALA A 108 13.65 10.11 4.08
C ALA A 108 12.59 11.13 4.54
N LEU A 109 11.83 10.79 5.57
CA LEU A 109 10.86 11.71 6.18
C LEU A 109 11.56 12.81 6.97
N ASP A 110 12.63 12.46 7.66
CA ASP A 110 13.54 13.38 8.36
C ASP A 110 14.97 12.83 8.32
N SER A 111 15.75 13.24 7.33
CA SER A 111 17.14 12.79 7.17
C SER A 111 18.09 13.28 8.28
N ALA A 112 17.68 14.25 9.07
CA ALA A 112 18.44 14.79 10.20
C ALA A 112 18.10 14.10 11.54
N PHE A 113 17.10 13.20 11.55
CA PHE A 113 16.72 12.47 12.76
C PHE A 113 17.86 11.54 13.21
N ASP A 114 18.45 11.77 14.37
CA ASP A 114 19.65 11.08 14.87
C ASP A 114 19.37 10.11 16.04
N ALA A 115 18.18 10.19 16.68
CA ALA A 115 17.82 9.30 17.77
C ALA A 115 17.58 7.85 17.30
N THR A 116 17.73 6.90 18.23
CA THR A 116 17.47 5.47 17.97
C THR A 116 15.99 5.20 17.68
N GLU A 117 15.12 5.95 18.35
CA GLU A 117 13.66 5.77 18.24
C GLU A 117 12.93 7.10 18.44
N LEU A 118 11.72 7.20 17.88
CA LEU A 118 10.79 8.32 18.06
C LEU A 118 9.63 7.88 18.96
N PRO A 119 9.56 8.30 20.23
CA PRO A 119 8.39 8.09 21.07
C PRO A 119 7.15 8.77 20.50
N LEU A 120 5.96 8.25 20.84
CA LEU A 120 4.71 8.93 20.48
C LEU A 120 4.67 10.32 21.14
N PRO A 121 4.56 11.41 20.36
CA PRO A 121 4.49 12.77 20.88
C PRO A 121 3.23 13.01 21.73
N SER A 122 3.15 14.14 22.42
CA SER A 122 1.90 14.59 23.03
C SER A 122 0.86 14.92 21.95
N TRP A 123 -0.43 14.92 22.33
CA TRP A 123 -1.49 15.24 21.38
C TRP A 123 -1.35 16.63 20.74
N PRO A 124 -1.02 17.69 21.50
CA PRO A 124 -0.75 19.01 20.91
C PRO A 124 0.42 19.02 19.93
N GLU A 125 1.49 18.23 20.18
CA GLU A 125 2.62 18.13 19.26
C GLU A 125 2.25 17.40 17.97
N LEU A 126 1.43 16.34 18.05
CA LEU A 126 0.91 15.65 16.87
C LEU A 126 0.08 16.57 15.99
N GLU A 127 -0.85 17.33 16.59
CA GLU A 127 -1.68 18.30 15.87
C GLU A 127 -0.86 19.43 15.26
N ALA A 128 0.11 19.97 16.00
CA ALA A 128 1.04 20.96 15.49
C ALA A 128 1.89 20.43 14.33
N GLY A 129 2.19 19.12 14.31
CA GLY A 129 2.85 18.41 13.22
C GLY A 129 1.91 18.06 12.04
N GLY A 130 0.63 18.46 12.09
CA GLY A 130 -0.34 18.23 11.03
C GLY A 130 -1.10 16.92 11.11
N SER A 131 -0.93 16.13 12.17
CA SER A 131 -1.66 14.87 12.39
C SER A 131 -2.93 15.14 13.20
N SER A 132 -4.03 15.46 12.52
CA SER A 132 -5.32 15.78 13.14
C SER A 132 -5.90 14.59 13.91
N LEU A 133 -6.32 14.83 15.15
CA LEU A 133 -7.01 13.86 16.03
C LEU A 133 -8.54 13.90 15.84
N GLU A 134 -9.06 14.64 14.86
CA GLU A 134 -10.48 14.78 14.62
C GLU A 134 -11.18 13.42 14.46
N GLY A 135 -12.31 13.26 15.14
CA GLY A 135 -13.14 12.07 15.10
C GLY A 135 -12.68 10.93 16.00
N LEU A 136 -11.61 11.09 16.78
CA LEU A 136 -11.19 10.11 17.78
C LEU A 136 -11.89 10.36 19.11
N SER A 137 -12.37 9.29 19.76
CA SER A 137 -12.90 9.36 21.13
C SER A 137 -11.77 9.34 22.16
N ASP A 138 -12.11 9.75 23.40
CA ASP A 138 -11.17 9.70 24.54
C ASP A 138 -10.67 8.26 24.79
N GLU A 139 -11.53 7.24 24.60
CA GLU A 139 -11.17 5.83 24.75
C GLU A 139 -10.17 5.41 23.67
N GLN A 140 -10.35 5.87 22.42
CA GLN A 140 -9.42 5.59 21.31
C GLN A 140 -8.07 6.27 21.55
N LEU A 141 -8.06 7.52 22.02
CA LEU A 141 -6.84 8.23 22.39
C LEU A 141 -6.11 7.55 23.55
N ALA A 142 -6.84 7.09 24.58
CA ALA A 142 -6.26 6.34 25.69
C ALA A 142 -5.64 5.01 25.22
N ALA A 143 -6.35 4.24 24.41
CA ALA A 143 -5.86 2.99 23.82
C ALA A 143 -4.64 3.23 22.91
N PHE A 144 -4.63 4.32 22.15
CA PHE A 144 -3.48 4.70 21.34
C PHE A 144 -2.25 4.96 22.22
N ARG A 145 -2.40 5.76 23.28
CA ARG A 145 -1.30 6.07 24.21
C ARG A 145 -0.76 4.83 24.93
N GLU A 146 -1.65 3.92 25.33
CA GLU A 146 -1.29 2.69 26.03
C GLU A 146 -0.54 1.70 25.12
N ARG A 147 -0.99 1.58 23.86
CA ARG A 147 -0.51 0.53 22.93
C ARG A 147 0.58 1.01 21.96
N ALA A 148 0.84 2.31 21.94
CA ALA A 148 1.87 2.87 21.06
C ALA A 148 3.26 2.36 21.44
N VAL A 149 4.03 2.04 20.42
CA VAL A 149 5.42 1.60 20.54
C VAL A 149 6.30 2.63 19.84
N PRO A 150 7.43 3.07 20.41
CA PRO A 150 8.34 4.02 19.74
C PRO A 150 8.72 3.54 18.34
N GLU A 151 8.69 4.45 17.37
CA GLU A 151 9.08 4.15 15.98
C GLU A 151 10.59 4.02 15.87
N PRO A 152 11.16 3.00 15.17
CA PRO A 152 12.59 2.94 14.89
C PRO A 152 13.08 4.19 14.16
N GLY A 153 14.15 4.82 14.63
CA GLY A 153 14.68 6.06 14.04
C GLY A 153 15.12 5.91 12.59
N ALA A 154 15.51 4.72 12.17
CA ALA A 154 15.85 4.42 10.78
C ALA A 154 14.66 4.61 9.81
N ALA A 155 13.42 4.36 10.27
CA ALA A 155 12.21 4.57 9.46
C ALA A 155 12.02 6.05 9.07
N LEU A 156 12.57 6.98 9.86
CA LEU A 156 12.51 8.41 9.56
C LEU A 156 13.68 8.87 8.69
N ARG A 157 14.92 8.44 9.04
CA ARG A 157 16.15 9.03 8.47
C ARG A 157 16.66 8.35 7.21
N GLU A 158 16.24 7.11 6.94
CA GLU A 158 16.75 6.39 5.78
C GLU A 158 15.96 6.70 4.51
N THR A 159 16.70 6.83 3.41
CA THR A 159 16.13 7.02 2.08
C THR A 159 16.01 5.64 1.40
N PRO A 160 14.83 5.26 0.86
CA PRO A 160 14.68 4.02 0.16
C PRO A 160 15.45 4.03 -1.17
N ARG A 161 15.97 2.85 -1.58
CA ARG A 161 16.53 2.68 -2.92
C ARG A 161 15.42 2.24 -3.87
N LEU A 162 15.16 3.06 -4.89
CA LEU A 162 14.17 2.78 -5.93
C LEU A 162 14.89 2.60 -7.26
N ALA A 163 14.66 1.49 -7.96
CA ALA A 163 15.36 1.12 -9.18
C ALA A 163 14.43 0.62 -10.30
N ASP A 164 13.22 0.20 -9.97
CA ASP A 164 12.29 -0.41 -10.93
C ASP A 164 11.10 0.53 -11.21
N GLU A 165 11.13 1.19 -12.37
CA GLU A 165 10.05 2.10 -12.79
C GLU A 165 8.70 1.40 -13.02
N ARG A 166 8.63 0.07 -13.00
CA ARG A 166 7.35 -0.65 -13.06
C ARG A 166 6.45 -0.30 -11.89
N ARG A 167 7.01 0.13 -10.74
CA ARG A 167 6.25 0.69 -9.60
C ARG A 167 5.28 1.80 -10.03
N LEU A 168 5.69 2.64 -10.98
CA LEU A 168 4.88 3.76 -11.47
C LEU A 168 3.60 3.29 -12.19
N GLY A 169 3.57 2.04 -12.64
CA GLY A 169 2.42 1.41 -13.28
C GLY A 169 1.51 0.64 -12.33
N VAL A 170 1.85 0.52 -11.05
CA VAL A 170 1.00 -0.10 -10.04
C VAL A 170 -0.22 0.79 -9.79
N PRO A 171 -1.46 0.31 -9.99
CA PRO A 171 -2.64 1.12 -9.73
C PRO A 171 -2.66 1.59 -8.29
N SER A 172 -2.87 2.89 -8.07
CA SER A 172 -2.81 3.49 -6.74
C SER A 172 -4.10 4.21 -6.40
N THR A 173 -4.52 4.16 -5.15
CA THR A 173 -5.65 4.91 -4.61
C THR A 173 -5.17 5.69 -3.40
N VAL A 174 -5.44 6.99 -3.36
CA VAL A 174 -5.22 7.83 -2.19
C VAL A 174 -6.54 8.01 -1.48
N VAL A 175 -6.62 7.59 -0.23
CA VAL A 175 -7.75 7.86 0.67
C VAL A 175 -7.42 9.14 1.41
N CYS A 176 -8.17 10.18 1.08
CA CYS A 176 -7.97 11.55 1.52
C CYS A 176 -8.80 11.80 2.78
N SER A 177 -8.18 11.84 3.97
CA SER A 177 -8.91 12.06 5.21
C SER A 177 -8.64 13.45 5.81
N SER A 178 -7.44 13.76 6.24
CA SER A 178 -7.11 15.07 6.81
C SER A 178 -7.00 16.18 5.75
N MET A 179 -6.70 15.81 4.52
CA MET A 179 -6.72 16.73 3.36
C MET A 179 -7.68 16.19 2.31
N SER A 180 -8.43 17.08 1.65
CA SER A 180 -9.34 16.69 0.55
C SER A 180 -8.57 16.30 -0.72
N SER A 181 -9.23 15.51 -1.56
CA SER A 181 -8.67 15.14 -2.87
C SER A 181 -8.36 16.36 -3.74
N ASP A 182 -9.14 17.43 -3.63
CA ASP A 182 -8.93 18.66 -4.39
C ASP A 182 -7.70 19.43 -3.90
N GLN A 183 -7.44 19.45 -2.58
CA GLN A 183 -6.22 20.03 -2.02
C GLN A 183 -4.97 19.27 -2.49
N ILE A 184 -5.03 17.93 -2.47
CA ILE A 184 -3.91 17.09 -2.94
C ILE A 184 -3.68 17.29 -4.43
N LYS A 185 -4.72 17.31 -5.26
CA LYS A 185 -4.61 17.56 -6.71
C LYS A 185 -4.02 18.95 -7.00
N ALA A 186 -4.49 19.97 -6.29
CA ALA A 186 -3.93 21.32 -6.41
C ALA A 186 -2.43 21.36 -6.05
N ALA A 187 -2.01 20.62 -5.01
CA ALA A 187 -0.60 20.50 -4.65
C ALA A 187 0.23 19.78 -5.74
N VAL A 188 -0.32 18.74 -6.37
CA VAL A 188 0.30 18.04 -7.51
C VAL A 188 0.46 18.99 -8.69
N GLU A 189 -0.59 19.75 -9.06
CA GLU A 189 -0.56 20.73 -10.16
C GLU A 189 0.43 21.86 -9.89
N ALA A 190 0.55 22.29 -8.63
CA ALA A 190 1.53 23.29 -8.21
C ALA A 190 2.97 22.76 -8.10
N GLY A 191 3.19 21.46 -8.28
CA GLY A 191 4.51 20.83 -8.20
C GLY A 191 5.12 20.81 -6.79
N HIS A 192 4.28 20.74 -5.76
CA HIS A 192 4.78 20.69 -4.39
C HIS A 192 5.64 19.43 -4.16
N PRO A 193 6.82 19.56 -3.53
CA PRO A 193 7.76 18.44 -3.38
C PRO A 193 7.18 17.21 -2.66
N TRP A 194 6.32 17.41 -1.67
CA TRP A 194 5.75 16.33 -0.87
C TRP A 194 4.74 15.44 -1.63
N VAL A 195 4.26 15.86 -2.81
CA VAL A 195 3.40 15.07 -3.71
C VAL A 195 4.12 14.69 -5.02
N GLY A 196 5.43 14.92 -5.11
CA GLY A 196 6.18 14.70 -6.36
C GLY A 196 6.06 13.27 -6.89
N GLU A 197 6.11 12.28 -6.01
CA GLU A 197 5.97 10.88 -6.41
C GLU A 197 4.54 10.54 -6.90
N LEU A 198 3.50 11.21 -6.37
CA LEU A 198 2.12 11.07 -6.89
C LEU A 198 2.00 11.53 -8.34
N ALA A 199 2.68 12.62 -8.71
CA ALA A 199 2.70 13.13 -10.07
C ALA A 199 3.33 12.14 -11.06
N GLY A 200 4.28 11.30 -10.61
CA GLY A 200 4.94 10.29 -11.43
C GLY A 200 4.09 9.03 -11.67
N LEU A 201 3.07 8.75 -10.86
CA LEU A 201 2.26 7.56 -10.98
C LEU A 201 1.33 7.60 -12.19
N ARG A 202 1.27 6.49 -12.94
CA ARG A 202 0.49 6.41 -14.19
C ARG A 202 -1.01 6.13 -14.01
N SER A 203 -1.43 5.69 -12.82
CA SER A 203 -2.83 5.31 -12.52
C SER A 203 -3.15 5.62 -11.08
N VAL A 204 -3.63 6.82 -10.79
CA VAL A 204 -4.04 7.27 -9.46
C VAL A 204 -5.53 7.53 -9.42
N SER A 205 -6.16 7.12 -8.34
CA SER A 205 -7.54 7.46 -7.97
C SER A 205 -7.54 8.11 -6.60
N TYR A 206 -8.41 9.07 -6.37
CA TYR A 206 -8.59 9.75 -5.09
C TYR A 206 -9.97 9.42 -4.54
N VAL A 207 -10.08 9.20 -3.24
CA VAL A 207 -11.34 8.95 -2.54
C VAL A 207 -11.36 9.76 -1.27
N ASP A 208 -12.29 10.70 -1.16
CA ASP A 208 -12.45 11.50 0.04
C ASP A 208 -13.15 10.69 1.14
N LEU A 209 -12.56 10.71 2.33
CA LEU A 209 -13.09 10.16 3.58
C LEU A 209 -12.82 11.18 4.70
N PRO A 210 -13.52 12.34 4.71
CA PRO A 210 -13.21 13.44 5.61
C PRO A 210 -13.26 13.03 7.08
N THR A 211 -12.10 13.10 7.74
CA THR A 211 -11.88 12.84 9.18
C THR A 211 -10.44 13.20 9.53
N GLY A 212 -10.00 12.93 10.76
CA GLY A 212 -8.60 13.10 11.16
C GLY A 212 -7.65 12.07 10.54
N HIS A 213 -6.42 12.08 11.05
CA HIS A 213 -5.30 11.30 10.51
C HIS A 213 -5.45 9.77 10.69
N TRP A 214 -6.34 9.30 11.55
CA TRP A 214 -6.54 7.87 11.85
C TRP A 214 -7.93 7.38 11.43
N PRO A 215 -8.24 7.30 10.11
CA PRO A 215 -9.56 6.86 9.63
C PRO A 215 -9.87 5.41 9.95
N MET A 216 -8.87 4.58 10.28
CA MET A 216 -9.07 3.20 10.70
C MET A 216 -9.79 3.10 12.06
N TRP A 217 -9.86 4.21 12.84
CA TRP A 217 -10.61 4.29 14.11
C TRP A 217 -11.85 5.16 13.96
N SER A 218 -11.72 6.36 13.39
CA SER A 218 -12.82 7.32 13.29
C SER A 218 -13.87 6.95 12.24
N ARG A 219 -13.49 6.25 11.17
CA ARG A 219 -14.35 5.88 10.01
C ARG A 219 -14.04 4.46 9.52
N ALA A 220 -13.90 3.50 10.44
CA ALA A 220 -13.44 2.13 10.16
C ALA A 220 -14.32 1.41 9.12
N ALA A 221 -15.63 1.50 9.24
CA ALA A 221 -16.58 0.82 8.36
C ALA A 221 -16.49 1.36 6.91
N GLU A 222 -16.45 2.68 6.75
CA GLU A 222 -16.34 3.32 5.44
C GLU A 222 -14.99 3.06 4.80
N LEU A 223 -13.92 3.08 5.59
CA LEU A 223 -12.58 2.72 5.11
C LEU A 223 -12.54 1.27 4.64
N ALA A 224 -13.17 0.33 5.35
CA ALA A 224 -13.29 -1.06 4.94
C ALA A 224 -14.02 -1.20 3.60
N ILE A 225 -15.10 -0.45 3.37
CA ILE A 225 -15.83 -0.43 2.09
C ILE A 225 -14.90 0.04 0.95
N ILE A 226 -14.13 1.12 1.16
CA ILE A 226 -13.19 1.65 0.16
C ILE A 226 -12.13 0.60 -0.18
N LEU A 227 -11.51 -0.03 0.82
CA LEU A 227 -10.48 -1.05 0.64
C LEU A 227 -11.04 -2.30 -0.08
N GLY A 228 -12.23 -2.75 0.31
CA GLY A 228 -12.94 -3.86 -0.33
C GLY A 228 -13.23 -3.58 -1.81
N ASP A 229 -13.65 -2.36 -2.14
CA ASP A 229 -13.88 -1.93 -3.52
C ASP A 229 -12.60 -1.92 -4.36
N VAL A 230 -11.48 -1.44 -3.80
CA VAL A 230 -10.19 -1.52 -4.46
C VAL A 230 -9.82 -2.98 -4.73
N ALA A 231 -9.97 -3.87 -3.77
CA ALA A 231 -9.67 -5.29 -3.91
C ALA A 231 -10.52 -5.97 -5.00
N ARG A 232 -11.82 -5.67 -5.06
CA ARG A 232 -12.73 -6.16 -6.09
C ARG A 232 -12.36 -5.68 -7.49
N ARG A 233 -12.08 -4.37 -7.65
CA ARG A 233 -11.64 -3.77 -8.92
C ARG A 233 -10.32 -4.34 -9.40
N SER A 234 -9.36 -4.53 -8.50
CA SER A 234 -8.04 -5.08 -8.79
C SER A 234 -8.12 -6.52 -9.31
N ALA A 235 -8.92 -7.37 -8.69
CA ALA A 235 -9.15 -8.74 -9.16
C ALA A 235 -9.73 -8.78 -10.58
N ARG A 236 -10.63 -7.87 -10.93
CA ARG A 236 -11.20 -7.77 -12.30
C ARG A 236 -10.12 -7.38 -13.32
N ARG A 237 -9.27 -6.40 -12.99
CA ARG A 237 -8.15 -5.96 -13.86
C ARG A 237 -7.14 -7.09 -14.12
N LEU A 238 -6.76 -7.85 -13.09
CA LEU A 238 -5.84 -8.98 -13.23
C LEU A 238 -6.38 -10.08 -14.16
N ARG A 239 -7.67 -10.37 -14.12
CA ARG A 239 -8.32 -11.36 -15.00
C ARG A 239 -8.32 -10.91 -16.47
N VAL A 240 -8.60 -9.63 -16.73
CA VAL A 240 -8.57 -9.08 -18.10
C VAL A 240 -7.15 -9.19 -18.66
N ARG A 241 -6.13 -8.82 -17.89
CA ARG A 241 -4.73 -8.95 -18.30
C ARG A 241 -4.33 -10.40 -18.61
N ARG A 242 -4.79 -11.38 -17.83
CA ARG A 242 -4.51 -12.81 -18.07
C ARG A 242 -5.17 -13.31 -19.34
N ARG A 243 -6.42 -12.91 -19.63
CA ARG A 243 -7.13 -13.30 -20.87
C ARG A 243 -6.50 -12.71 -22.13
N GLY A 244 -6.00 -11.48 -22.06
CA GLY A 244 -5.32 -10.84 -23.21
C GLY A 244 -3.92 -11.40 -23.49
N ARG A 245 -3.33 -12.18 -22.57
CA ARG A 245 -2.02 -12.83 -22.73
C ARG A 245 -2.09 -14.29 -23.17
N SER A 246 -3.26 -14.87 -23.45
CA SER A 246 -3.34 -16.22 -24.02
C SER A 246 -2.65 -16.23 -25.37
N PRO A 247 -1.64 -17.12 -25.61
CA PRO A 247 -0.97 -17.20 -26.91
C PRO A 247 -2.01 -17.59 -27.94
N GLY A 248 -2.07 -16.81 -29.03
CA GLY A 248 -2.91 -17.08 -30.18
C GLY A 248 -2.70 -18.52 -30.63
N GLY A 249 -3.80 -19.26 -30.76
CA GLY A 249 -3.78 -20.64 -31.19
C GLY A 249 -2.94 -20.79 -32.48
N THR A 250 -2.03 -21.73 -32.42
CA THR A 250 -1.30 -22.20 -33.58
C THR A 250 -2.32 -22.60 -34.65
N ARG A 251 -2.49 -21.80 -35.70
CA ARG A 251 -3.18 -22.20 -36.91
C ARG A 251 -2.37 -23.36 -37.52
N SER A 252 -2.90 -24.58 -37.33
CA SER A 252 -2.45 -25.75 -38.08
C SER A 252 -2.71 -25.48 -39.55
N ALA A 253 -1.66 -25.16 -40.28
CA ALA A 253 -1.70 -25.15 -41.74
C ALA A 253 -1.68 -26.59 -42.21
N SER A 254 -2.83 -27.13 -42.58
CA SER A 254 -2.94 -28.37 -43.30
C SER A 254 -2.37 -28.15 -44.69
N ARG A 255 -1.16 -28.63 -44.95
CA ARG A 255 -0.59 -28.74 -46.30
C ARG A 255 -1.25 -29.94 -46.99
N SER A 256 -2.18 -29.68 -47.89
CA SER A 256 -2.61 -30.63 -48.91
C SER A 256 -1.44 -30.92 -49.85
N ARG A 257 -0.90 -32.14 -49.80
CA ARG A 257 0.01 -32.67 -50.82
C ARG A 257 -0.84 -33.13 -52.00
N THR A 258 -0.84 -32.39 -53.07
CA THR A 258 -1.17 -32.92 -54.42
C THR A 258 0.11 -33.45 -55.01
N GLY A 259 0.16 -34.75 -55.21
CA GLY A 259 1.25 -35.42 -55.95
C GLY A 259 1.05 -35.25 -57.44
N PRO A 260 2.13 -35.21 -58.25
CA PRO A 260 2.01 -35.26 -59.72
C PRO A 260 1.95 -36.71 -60.20
N GLU A 261 0.98 -36.96 -61.05
CA GLU A 261 0.88 -38.19 -61.86
C GLU A 261 2.09 -38.31 -62.82
N ALA A 262 2.66 -39.50 -62.86
CA ALA A 262 3.62 -39.91 -63.90
C ALA A 262 2.85 -40.44 -65.08
N SER A 263 2.97 -39.79 -66.24
CA SER A 263 2.66 -40.42 -67.51
C SER A 263 3.97 -40.84 -68.20
N GLY A 264 4.05 -42.14 -68.39
CA GLY A 264 5.11 -42.71 -69.19
C GLY A 264 4.86 -42.54 -70.68
N SER A 265 5.90 -42.60 -71.48
CA SER A 265 5.93 -43.33 -72.80
C SER A 265 7.31 -43.23 -73.42
N ARG A 266 7.83 -44.41 -73.67
CA ARG A 266 8.81 -44.86 -74.69
C ARG A 266 10.28 -44.58 -74.42
#